data_62babd6462d85ee7da420687ac3424b4
#
_entry.id   62babd6462d85ee7da420687ac3424b4
#
_cell.length_a   1.000
_cell.length_b   1.000
_cell.length_c   1.000
_cell.angle_alpha   90.00
_cell.angle_beta   90.00
_cell.angle_gamma   90.00
#
_symmetry.space_group_name_H-M   'P 1'
#
loop_
_entity.id
_entity.type
_entity.pdbx_description
1 polymer ?
#
loop_
_entity_poly.entity_id
_entity_poly.type
_entity_poly.pdbx_seq_one_letter_code
_entity_poly.pdbx_strand_id
1 'polypeptide(L)'
;MCEIDIVAQREDTIFFCEVKYRRTATHGSGIDYITPKKLRQMHFAAESWAHAHHWDGEYQLCAIEVSGARFLVTRVERDLL
;
A
#
# COMPACT_ATOMS: atom_id res chain seq x y z
N MET A 1 8.15 12.73 5.06
CA MET A 1 7.47 11.56 5.64
C MET A 1 6.44 11.01 4.68
N CYS A 2 6.30 9.71 4.62
CA CYS A 2 5.36 9.06 3.73
C CYS A 2 3.96 9.06 4.35
N GLU A 3 2.97 9.33 3.53
CA GLU A 3 1.58 9.25 3.93
C GLU A 3 1.03 7.90 3.48
N ILE A 4 0.32 7.22 4.35
CA ILE A 4 -0.30 5.94 4.01
C ILE A 4 -1.74 6.21 3.60
N ASP A 5 -2.12 5.77 2.40
CA ASP A 5 -3.45 6.06 1.88
C ASP A 5 -4.55 5.31 2.61
N ILE A 6 -4.31 4.04 2.92
CA ILE A 6 -5.29 3.21 3.60
C ILE A 6 -4.60 2.39 4.68
N VAL A 7 -5.18 2.39 5.86
CA VAL A 7 -4.80 1.48 6.94
C VAL A 7 -6.02 0.63 7.24
N ALA A 8 -5.89 -0.68 7.06
CA ALA A 8 -7.01 -1.61 7.22
C ALA A 8 -6.58 -2.77 8.09
N GLN A 9 -7.54 -3.35 8.78
CA GLN A 9 -7.27 -4.49 9.64
C GLN A 9 -8.14 -5.67 9.24
N ARG A 10 -7.52 -6.84 9.22
CA ARG A 10 -8.25 -8.09 9.09
C ARG A 10 -7.62 -9.07 10.07
N GLU A 11 -8.42 -9.52 11.03
CA GLU A 11 -7.95 -10.38 12.11
C GLU A 11 -6.80 -9.69 12.84
N ASP A 12 -5.64 -10.30 12.99
CA ASP A 12 -4.52 -9.68 13.67
C ASP A 12 -3.43 -9.19 12.72
N THR A 13 -3.84 -8.84 11.50
CA THR A 13 -2.94 -8.23 10.51
C THR A 13 -3.44 -6.85 10.12
N ILE A 14 -2.52 -5.89 10.12
CA ILE A 14 -2.78 -4.54 9.61
C ILE A 14 -2.18 -4.43 8.22
N PHE A 15 -2.95 -3.84 7.30
CA PHE A 15 -2.50 -3.63 5.92
C PHE A 15 -2.32 -2.12 5.71
N PHE A 16 -1.11 -1.73 5.32
CA PHE A 16 -0.78 -0.35 4.98
C PHE A 16 -0.70 -0.27 3.47
N CYS A 17 -1.62 0.45 2.87
CA CYS A 17 -1.79 0.41 1.42
C CYS A 17 -1.47 1.74 0.76
N GLU A 18 -0.75 1.66 -0.34
CA GLU A 18 -0.55 2.76 -1.26
C GLU A 18 -1.49 2.56 -2.44
N VAL A 19 -2.27 3.58 -2.78
CA VAL A 19 -3.22 3.51 -3.89
C VAL A 19 -2.73 4.39 -5.02
N LYS A 20 -2.70 3.83 -6.22
CA LYS A 20 -2.31 4.56 -7.41
C LYS A 20 -3.43 4.50 -8.44
N TYR A 21 -3.88 5.66 -8.88
CA TYR A 21 -4.84 5.75 -9.96
C TYR A 21 -4.12 5.90 -11.28
N ARG A 22 -4.57 5.15 -12.29
CA ARG A 22 -4.11 5.29 -13.66
C ARG A 22 -5.31 5.48 -14.55
N ARG A 23 -5.23 6.49 -15.41
CA ARG A 23 -6.31 6.81 -16.32
C ARG A 23 -6.65 5.63 -17.22
N THR A 24 -5.62 4.96 -17.72
CA THR A 24 -5.79 3.78 -18.55
C THR A 24 -4.93 2.67 -17.99
N ALA A 25 -5.47 1.46 -18.00
CA ALA A 25 -4.75 0.27 -17.56
C ALA A 25 -3.89 -0.22 -18.70
N THR A 26 -2.98 0.61 -19.18
CA THR A 26 -2.11 0.22 -20.28
C THR A 26 -0.86 -0.42 -19.74
N HIS A 27 -0.16 -1.00 -20.64
CA HIS A 27 1.09 -1.68 -20.49
C HIS A 27 1.88 -1.43 -19.25
N GLY A 28 2.70 -2.34 -18.97
CA GLY A 28 3.60 -2.30 -17.88
C GLY A 28 2.91 -2.69 -16.61
N SER A 29 3.66 -2.82 -15.58
CA SER A 29 3.16 -3.19 -14.28
C SER A 29 2.69 -1.93 -13.56
N GLY A 30 1.49 -1.98 -13.01
CA GLY A 30 1.00 -0.89 -12.19
C GLY A 30 1.77 -0.69 -10.91
N ILE A 31 2.64 -1.63 -10.57
CA ILE A 31 3.39 -1.58 -9.33
C ILE A 31 4.77 -0.94 -9.52
N ASP A 32 5.12 -0.57 -10.72
CA ASP A 32 6.42 0.05 -11.02
C ASP A 32 6.66 1.34 -10.24
N TYR A 33 5.58 1.99 -9.77
CA TYR A 33 5.73 3.21 -8.99
C TYR A 33 6.22 2.95 -7.56
N ILE A 34 6.24 1.70 -7.13
CA ILE A 34 6.76 1.35 -5.81
C ILE A 34 8.26 1.14 -5.93
N THR A 35 9.00 2.22 -5.77
CA THR A 35 10.47 2.19 -5.81
C THR A 35 11.01 1.69 -4.47
N PRO A 36 12.30 1.30 -4.42
CA PRO A 36 12.91 0.98 -3.12
C PRO A 36 12.82 2.11 -2.11
N LYS A 37 12.95 3.35 -2.57
CA LYS A 37 12.80 4.51 -1.69
C LYS A 37 11.38 4.61 -1.13
N LYS A 38 10.38 4.43 -1.99
CA LYS A 38 8.98 4.47 -1.58
C LYS A 38 8.69 3.36 -0.58
N LEU A 39 9.22 2.17 -0.85
CA LEU A 39 9.00 1.03 0.04
C LEU A 39 9.60 1.29 1.41
N ARG A 40 10.79 1.88 1.48
CA ARG A 40 11.39 2.24 2.76
C ARG A 40 10.54 3.27 3.51
N GLN A 41 9.99 4.24 2.79
CA GLN A 41 9.12 5.26 3.40
C GLN A 41 7.86 4.62 3.96
N MET A 42 7.27 3.69 3.22
CA MET A 42 6.07 2.98 3.68
C MET A 42 6.38 2.13 4.92
N HIS A 43 7.52 1.46 4.90
CA HIS A 43 7.94 0.65 6.05
C HIS A 43 8.11 1.51 7.29
N PHE A 44 8.76 2.66 7.14
CA PHE A 44 8.96 3.58 8.26
C PHE A 44 7.62 4.08 8.80
N ALA A 45 6.70 4.44 7.90
CA ALA A 45 5.39 4.93 8.31
C ALA A 45 4.60 3.85 9.03
N ALA A 46 4.69 2.60 8.55
CA ALA A 46 4.01 1.47 9.19
C ALA A 46 4.55 1.23 10.59
N GLU A 47 5.88 1.25 10.74
CA GLU A 47 6.51 1.07 12.04
C GLU A 47 6.10 2.18 13.01
N SER A 48 6.07 3.42 12.53
CA SER A 48 5.66 4.55 13.35
C SER A 48 4.21 4.42 13.81
N TRP A 49 3.34 3.97 12.89
CA TRP A 49 1.93 3.76 13.21
C TRP A 49 1.77 2.67 14.27
N ALA A 50 2.46 1.55 14.07
CA ALA A 50 2.38 0.43 14.99
C ALA A 50 2.85 0.83 16.38
N HIS A 51 3.92 1.59 16.45
CA HIS A 51 4.43 2.07 17.74
C HIS A 51 3.43 3.00 18.41
N ALA A 52 2.89 3.95 17.66
CA ALA A 52 1.96 4.94 18.21
C ALA A 52 0.66 4.29 18.70
N HIS A 53 0.23 3.20 18.07
CA HIS A 53 -1.02 2.53 18.42
C HIS A 53 -0.81 1.28 19.27
N HIS A 54 0.42 1.04 19.71
CA HIS A 54 0.76 -0.13 20.53
C HIS A 54 0.35 -1.43 19.85
N TRP A 55 0.52 -1.48 18.50
CA TRP A 55 0.18 -2.67 17.74
C TRP A 55 1.35 -3.64 17.76
N ASP A 56 1.10 -4.85 18.24
CA ASP A 56 2.13 -5.90 18.32
C ASP A 56 1.81 -7.10 17.44
N GLY A 57 0.79 -6.99 16.60
CA GLY A 57 0.43 -8.05 15.64
C GLY A 57 1.24 -7.95 14.36
N GLU A 58 0.76 -8.67 13.35
CA GLU A 58 1.40 -8.66 12.04
C GLU A 58 1.02 -7.45 11.23
N TYR A 59 1.88 -7.07 10.28
CA TYR A 59 1.46 -6.08 9.29
C TYR A 59 2.07 -6.37 7.93
N GLN A 60 1.42 -5.87 6.90
CA GLN A 60 1.87 -6.00 5.53
C GLN A 60 1.79 -4.65 4.83
N LEU A 61 2.69 -4.44 3.88
CA LEU A 61 2.65 -3.30 2.98
C LEU A 61 2.01 -3.76 1.68
N CYS A 62 1.10 -2.95 1.15
CA CYS A 62 0.31 -3.31 -0.03
C CYS A 62 0.31 -2.19 -1.04
N ALA A 63 0.15 -2.54 -2.31
CA ALA A 63 -0.04 -1.58 -3.39
C ALA A 63 -1.33 -1.94 -4.11
N ILE A 64 -2.14 -0.94 -4.38
CA ILE A 64 -3.42 -1.11 -5.05
C ILE A 64 -3.44 -0.19 -6.26
N GLU A 65 -3.74 -0.75 -7.42
CA GLU A 65 -3.92 0.03 -8.63
C GLU A 65 -5.39 0.13 -8.97
N VAL A 66 -5.83 1.35 -9.23
CA VAL A 66 -7.20 1.65 -9.64
C VAL A 66 -7.11 2.32 -11.00
N SER A 67 -7.91 1.88 -11.96
CA SER A 67 -7.81 2.35 -13.33
C SER A 67 -9.15 2.68 -13.95
N GLY A 68 -9.10 3.57 -14.93
CA GLY A 68 -10.20 3.84 -15.84
C GLY A 68 -11.27 4.74 -15.27
N ALA A 69 -12.27 5.01 -16.11
CA ALA A 69 -13.34 5.94 -15.79
C ALA A 69 -14.23 5.44 -14.65
N ARG A 70 -14.24 4.13 -14.43
CA ARG A 70 -15.09 3.54 -13.37
C ARG A 70 -14.33 3.27 -12.09
N PHE A 71 -13.06 3.65 -12.04
CA PHE A 71 -12.23 3.45 -10.85
C PHE A 71 -12.20 2.00 -10.40
N LEU A 72 -11.96 1.09 -11.35
CA LEU A 72 -11.90 -0.32 -11.05
C LEU A 72 -10.55 -0.68 -10.43
N VAL A 73 -10.58 -1.53 -9.41
CA VAL A 73 -9.35 -2.07 -8.86
C VAL A 73 -8.81 -3.08 -9.86
N THR A 74 -7.67 -2.77 -10.46
CA THR A 74 -7.09 -3.59 -11.52
C THR A 74 -5.93 -4.44 -11.03
N ARG A 75 -5.38 -4.11 -9.87
CA ARG A 75 -4.28 -4.90 -9.32
C ARG A 75 -4.15 -4.66 -7.82
N VAL A 76 -3.90 -5.73 -7.09
CA VAL A 76 -3.60 -5.67 -5.66
C VAL A 76 -2.37 -6.54 -5.42
N GLU A 77 -1.31 -5.93 -4.91
CA GLU A 77 -0.13 -6.66 -4.50
C GLU A 77 0.00 -6.54 -2.99
N ARG A 78 0.09 -7.66 -2.31
CA ARG A 78 0.25 -7.69 -0.87
C ARG A 78 1.65 -8.15 -0.52
N ASP A 79 2.03 -7.86 0.71
CA ASP A 79 3.29 -8.35 1.26
C ASP A 79 4.49 -7.85 0.44
N LEU A 80 4.59 -6.53 0.35
CA LEU A 80 5.66 -5.89 -0.40
C LEU A 80 7.02 -5.90 0.32
N LEU A 81 7.07 -6.40 1.52
CA LEU A 81 8.31 -6.44 2.30
C LEU A 81 9.31 -7.46 1.77
#